data_7a54d56c43f41c59ea98359a204740e1
#
_entry.id   7a54d56c43f41c59ea98359a204740e1
#
_cell.length_a   1.000
_cell.length_b   1.000
_cell.length_c   1.000
_cell.angle_alpha   90.00
_cell.angle_beta   90.00
_cell.angle_gamma   90.00
#
_symmetry.space_group_name_H-M   'P 1'
#
loop_
_entity.id
_entity.type
_entity.pdbx_description
1 polymer ?
#
loop_
_entity_poly.entity_id
_entity_poly.type
_entity_poly.pdbx_seq_one_letter_code
_entity_poly.pdbx_strand_id
1 'polypeptide(L)'
;MRKAFSLIEIMIVIIILGLLASFVMPNLIGQGDDAKKRLVCIQMKSVSESLKTFKLYNGSYPSTEEGIEALTKNPDVEKYQNYPSNGFLDEGRMPRDPWGGKYIYTNSDGDFNIISLGSDGKEGGQKENKDITYDTCFQK
;
A
#
# COMPACT_ATOMS: atom_id res chain seq x y z
N MET A 1 -55.97 13.76 7.55
CA MET A 1 -55.35 15.05 7.17
C MET A 1 -53.88 14.82 6.83
N ARG A 2 -53.47 15.15 5.65
CA ARG A 2 -52.05 15.15 5.27
C ARG A 2 -51.40 16.41 5.88
N LYS A 3 -50.54 16.27 6.85
CA LYS A 3 -49.73 17.38 7.35
C LYS A 3 -48.67 17.71 6.31
N ALA A 4 -48.79 18.87 5.67
CA ALA A 4 -47.74 19.38 4.79
C ALA A 4 -46.60 19.96 5.66
N PHE A 5 -45.37 19.58 5.39
CA PHE A 5 -44.20 20.15 6.05
C PHE A 5 -44.07 21.65 5.69
N SER A 6 -43.73 22.47 6.67
CA SER A 6 -43.43 23.87 6.46
C SER A 6 -42.06 24.00 5.83
N LEU A 7 -41.86 24.97 4.93
CA LEU A 7 -40.56 25.29 4.31
C LEU A 7 -39.51 25.61 5.36
N ILE A 8 -39.90 26.30 6.45
CA ILE A 8 -39.00 26.61 7.56
C ILE A 8 -38.54 25.36 8.34
N GLU A 9 -39.40 24.36 8.46
CA GLU A 9 -39.09 23.10 9.14
C GLU A 9 -37.99 22.34 8.38
N ILE A 10 -38.07 22.30 7.05
CA ILE A 10 -37.03 21.71 6.21
C ILE A 10 -35.72 22.52 6.28
N MET A 11 -35.79 23.85 6.30
CA MET A 11 -34.60 24.70 6.44
C MET A 11 -33.85 24.41 7.77
N ILE A 12 -34.57 24.29 8.88
CA ILE A 12 -33.97 23.98 10.19
C ILE A 12 -33.31 22.60 10.14
N VAL A 13 -33.95 21.60 9.56
CA VAL A 13 -33.41 20.23 9.43
C VAL A 13 -32.07 20.21 8.66
N ILE A 14 -32.01 20.91 7.50
CA ILE A 14 -30.78 20.93 6.71
C ILE A 14 -29.65 21.70 7.40
N ILE A 15 -29.96 22.75 8.17
CA ILE A 15 -28.97 23.47 8.97
C ILE A 15 -28.40 22.55 10.05
N ILE A 16 -29.24 21.83 10.80
CA ILE A 16 -28.81 20.88 11.84
C ILE A 16 -27.97 19.77 11.24
N LEU A 17 -28.40 19.17 10.12
CA LEU A 17 -27.64 18.14 9.41
C LEU A 17 -26.28 18.65 8.93
N GLY A 18 -26.21 19.89 8.43
CA GLY A 18 -24.96 20.52 8.03
C GLY A 18 -23.98 20.72 9.21
N LEU A 19 -24.50 21.17 10.35
CA LEU A 19 -23.71 21.28 11.58
C LEU A 19 -23.19 19.93 12.06
N LEU A 20 -24.02 18.90 12.10
CA LEU A 20 -23.61 17.55 12.50
C LEU A 20 -22.57 16.96 11.53
N ALA A 21 -22.74 17.14 10.23
CA ALA A 21 -21.79 16.69 9.22
C ALA A 21 -20.40 17.33 9.41
N SER A 22 -20.33 18.59 9.82
CA SER A 22 -19.05 19.29 10.04
C SER A 22 -18.22 18.72 11.18
N PHE A 23 -18.83 18.06 12.16
CA PHE A 23 -18.12 17.39 13.27
C PHE A 23 -17.66 15.97 12.91
N VAL A 24 -18.35 15.29 12.01
CA VAL A 24 -18.09 13.87 11.68
C VAL A 24 -17.01 13.74 10.58
N MET A 25 -17.03 14.61 9.58
CA MET A 25 -16.12 14.52 8.43
C MET A 25 -14.62 14.49 8.76
N PRO A 26 -14.08 15.35 9.64
CA PRO A 26 -12.64 15.34 9.93
C PRO A 26 -12.12 14.01 10.49
N ASN A 27 -12.94 13.34 11.32
CA ASN A 27 -12.57 12.07 11.95
C ASN A 27 -12.55 10.90 10.95
N LEU A 28 -13.39 10.94 9.91
CA LEU A 28 -13.46 9.88 8.91
C LEU A 28 -12.27 9.92 7.94
N ILE A 29 -11.78 11.12 7.61
CA ILE A 29 -10.64 11.29 6.70
C ILE A 29 -9.36 10.72 7.33
N GLY A 30 -9.08 11.03 8.60
CA GLY A 30 -7.89 10.53 9.31
C GLY A 30 -7.88 9.01 9.47
N GLN A 31 -9.03 8.39 9.73
CA GLN A 31 -9.16 6.93 9.85
C GLN A 31 -8.90 6.21 8.52
N GLY A 32 -9.25 6.84 7.41
CA GLY A 32 -8.98 6.29 6.06
C GLY A 32 -7.49 6.17 5.77
N ASP A 33 -6.69 7.16 6.16
CA ASP A 33 -5.25 7.17 5.93
C ASP A 33 -4.51 6.15 6.83
N ASP A 34 -4.92 6.00 8.08
CA ASP A 34 -4.35 4.98 8.95
C ASP A 34 -4.69 3.56 8.47
N ALA A 35 -5.89 3.34 7.94
CA ALA A 35 -6.26 2.06 7.33
C ALA A 35 -5.40 1.75 6.10
N LYS A 36 -5.13 2.74 5.23
CA LYS A 36 -4.24 2.60 4.08
C LYS A 36 -2.81 2.28 4.49
N LYS A 37 -2.26 2.96 5.50
CA LYS A 37 -0.92 2.67 6.04
C LYS A 37 -0.79 1.23 6.54
N ARG A 38 -1.81 0.74 7.26
CA ARG A 38 -1.85 -0.67 7.71
C ARG A 38 -1.89 -1.63 6.53
N LEU A 39 -2.66 -1.32 5.49
CA LEU A 39 -2.73 -2.14 4.29
C LEU A 39 -1.39 -2.20 3.56
N VAL A 40 -0.65 -1.09 3.47
CA VAL A 40 0.73 -1.06 2.95
C VAL A 40 1.61 -2.06 3.70
N CYS A 41 1.60 -2.03 5.03
CA CYS A 41 2.41 -2.96 5.82
C CYS A 41 2.02 -4.43 5.60
N ILE A 42 0.72 -4.73 5.46
CA ILE A 42 0.25 -6.09 5.14
C ILE A 42 0.74 -6.52 3.76
N GLN A 43 0.64 -5.66 2.75
CA GLN A 43 1.13 -5.94 1.40
C GLN A 43 2.66 -6.12 1.38
N MET A 44 3.41 -5.26 2.07
CA MET A 44 4.87 -5.38 2.19
C MET A 44 5.28 -6.69 2.86
N LYS A 45 4.52 -7.16 3.85
CA LYS A 45 4.75 -8.47 4.48
C LYS A 45 4.60 -9.60 3.47
N SER A 46 3.52 -9.62 2.72
CA SER A 46 3.27 -10.63 1.68
C SER A 46 4.38 -10.63 0.62
N VAL A 47 4.79 -9.45 0.14
CA VAL A 47 5.90 -9.32 -0.81
C VAL A 47 7.21 -9.79 -0.20
N SER A 48 7.48 -9.50 1.08
CA SER A 48 8.69 -9.96 1.76
C SER A 48 8.76 -11.48 1.89
N GLU A 49 7.63 -12.13 2.11
CA GLU A 49 7.54 -13.61 2.14
C GLU A 49 7.82 -14.20 0.76
N SER A 50 7.32 -13.57 -0.30
CA SER A 50 7.64 -13.97 -1.69
C SER A 50 9.12 -13.76 -2.02
N LEU A 51 9.75 -12.67 -1.55
CA LEU A 51 11.21 -12.44 -1.69
C LEU A 51 12.01 -13.53 -0.95
N LYS A 52 11.61 -13.91 0.24
CA LYS A 52 12.26 -15.00 0.99
C LYS A 52 12.14 -16.34 0.25
N THR A 53 10.97 -16.61 -0.34
CA THR A 53 10.76 -17.79 -1.17
C THR A 53 11.63 -17.75 -2.42
N PHE A 54 11.72 -16.59 -3.08
CA PHE A 54 12.64 -16.38 -4.21
C PHE A 54 14.08 -16.71 -3.82
N LYS A 55 14.55 -16.18 -2.69
CA LYS A 55 15.90 -16.48 -2.15
C LYS A 55 16.09 -17.95 -1.86
N LEU A 56 15.08 -18.63 -1.35
CA LEU A 56 15.13 -20.07 -1.06
C LEU A 56 15.36 -20.90 -2.34
N TYR A 57 14.71 -20.52 -3.45
CA TYR A 57 14.84 -21.20 -4.74
C TYR A 57 16.13 -20.86 -5.48
N ASN A 58 16.60 -19.63 -5.35
CA ASN A 58 17.66 -19.06 -6.20
C ASN A 58 18.95 -18.71 -5.44
N GLY A 59 18.96 -18.86 -4.11
CA GLY A 59 20.14 -18.61 -3.26
C GLY A 59 20.36 -17.16 -2.82
N SER A 60 19.77 -16.19 -3.53
CA SER A 60 19.89 -14.76 -3.22
C SER A 60 18.58 -14.03 -3.48
N TYR A 61 18.41 -12.83 -2.91
CA TYR A 61 17.36 -11.93 -3.33
C TYR A 61 17.64 -11.37 -4.73
N PRO A 62 16.62 -10.90 -5.47
CA PRO A 62 16.83 -10.17 -6.71
C PRO A 62 17.75 -8.97 -6.49
N SER A 63 18.55 -8.59 -7.49
CA SER A 63 19.31 -7.34 -7.43
C SER A 63 18.39 -6.12 -7.49
N THR A 64 18.90 -4.94 -7.14
CA THR A 64 18.13 -3.69 -7.28
C THR A 64 17.74 -3.45 -8.74
N GLU A 65 18.58 -3.81 -9.71
CA GLU A 65 18.33 -3.66 -11.13
C GLU A 65 17.27 -4.66 -11.65
N GLU A 66 17.28 -5.89 -11.16
CA GLU A 66 16.26 -6.89 -11.47
C GLU A 66 14.90 -6.49 -10.89
N GLY A 67 14.94 -5.75 -9.80
CA GLY A 67 13.77 -5.17 -9.17
C GLY A 67 12.83 -6.19 -8.56
N ILE A 68 11.73 -5.68 -8.03
CA ILE A 68 10.67 -6.48 -7.42
C ILE A 68 9.85 -7.25 -8.48
N GLU A 69 9.92 -6.84 -9.73
CA GLU A 69 9.30 -7.50 -10.89
C GLU A 69 9.84 -8.92 -11.09
N ALA A 70 11.05 -9.22 -10.59
CA ALA A 70 11.60 -10.57 -10.55
C ALA A 70 10.72 -11.58 -9.81
N LEU A 71 9.76 -11.12 -9.00
CA LEU A 71 8.77 -11.99 -8.35
C LEU A 71 7.65 -12.44 -9.30
N THR A 72 7.43 -11.72 -10.39
CA THR A 72 6.34 -12.02 -11.34
C THR A 72 6.84 -12.62 -12.65
N LYS A 73 8.07 -12.31 -13.03
CA LYS A 73 8.69 -12.76 -14.29
C LYS A 73 10.15 -13.09 -14.04
N ASN A 74 10.62 -14.19 -14.62
CA ASN A 74 12.04 -14.54 -14.55
C ASN A 74 12.89 -13.47 -15.25
N PRO A 75 13.75 -12.74 -14.53
CA PRO A 75 14.57 -11.68 -15.11
C PRO A 75 15.75 -12.22 -15.93
N ASP A 76 16.21 -13.44 -15.61
CA ASP A 76 17.33 -14.08 -16.27
C ASP A 76 17.17 -15.61 -16.24
N VAL A 77 16.80 -16.18 -17.37
CA VAL A 77 16.52 -17.62 -17.51
C VAL A 77 17.77 -18.49 -17.31
N GLU A 78 18.95 -17.97 -17.64
CA GLU A 78 20.20 -18.70 -17.45
C GLU A 78 20.63 -18.71 -15.98
N LYS A 79 20.42 -17.60 -15.28
CA LYS A 79 20.74 -17.43 -13.87
C LYS A 79 19.75 -18.15 -12.96
N TYR A 80 18.45 -18.06 -13.26
CA TYR A 80 17.36 -18.56 -12.41
C TYR A 80 16.66 -19.79 -13.05
N GLN A 81 17.37 -20.91 -13.14
CA GLN A 81 16.87 -22.12 -13.76
C GLN A 81 15.71 -22.80 -13.03
N ASN A 82 15.59 -22.55 -11.71
CA ASN A 82 14.52 -23.11 -10.86
C ASN A 82 13.35 -22.14 -10.67
N TYR A 83 13.19 -21.18 -11.58
CA TYR A 83 12.13 -20.18 -11.48
C TYR A 83 10.76 -20.80 -11.80
N PRO A 84 9.74 -20.68 -10.88
CA PRO A 84 8.41 -21.22 -11.12
C PRO A 84 7.71 -20.55 -12.31
N SER A 85 6.96 -21.31 -13.09
CA SER A 85 6.24 -20.77 -14.28
C SER A 85 5.22 -19.67 -13.93
N ASN A 86 4.67 -19.70 -12.71
CA ASN A 86 3.69 -18.72 -12.24
C ASN A 86 4.31 -17.57 -11.41
N GLY A 87 5.66 -17.52 -11.30
CA GLY A 87 6.33 -16.58 -10.42
C GLY A 87 6.19 -16.94 -8.93
N PHE A 88 6.45 -15.98 -8.07
CA PHE A 88 6.45 -16.13 -6.61
C PHE A 88 5.30 -15.39 -5.92
N LEU A 89 4.39 -14.78 -6.68
CA LEU A 89 3.21 -14.10 -6.15
C LEU A 89 1.94 -14.90 -6.49
N ASP A 90 1.03 -15.01 -5.53
CA ASP A 90 -0.20 -15.80 -5.65
C ASP A 90 -1.05 -15.43 -6.86
N GLU A 91 -1.13 -14.16 -7.19
CA GLU A 91 -1.91 -13.67 -8.35
C GLU A 91 -1.04 -13.42 -9.61
N GLY A 92 0.26 -13.71 -9.56
CA GLY A 92 1.19 -13.42 -10.66
C GLY A 92 1.34 -11.94 -11.00
N ARG A 93 0.90 -11.05 -10.12
CA ARG A 93 0.94 -9.59 -10.29
C ARG A 93 1.46 -8.90 -9.03
N MET A 94 2.27 -7.87 -9.23
CA MET A 94 2.68 -7.00 -8.14
C MET A 94 1.49 -6.20 -7.61
N PRO A 95 1.28 -6.19 -6.29
CA PRO A 95 0.30 -5.29 -5.69
C PRO A 95 0.72 -3.83 -5.90
N ARG A 96 -0.26 -2.97 -6.02
CA ARG A 96 -0.06 -1.52 -5.92
C ARG A 96 -0.39 -1.07 -4.51
N ASP A 97 0.24 0.00 -4.08
CA ASP A 97 -0.13 0.57 -2.80
C ASP A 97 -1.57 1.14 -2.83
N PRO A 98 -2.19 1.44 -1.68
CA PRO A 98 -3.57 1.91 -1.61
C PRO A 98 -3.84 3.27 -2.27
N TRP A 99 -2.81 3.98 -2.69
CA TRP A 99 -2.91 5.22 -3.47
C TRP A 99 -2.65 5.00 -4.96
N GLY A 100 -2.41 3.73 -5.38
CA GLY A 100 -2.17 3.34 -6.77
C GLY A 100 -0.72 3.41 -7.22
N GLY A 101 0.20 3.75 -6.31
CA GLY A 101 1.64 3.81 -6.55
C GLY A 101 2.27 2.42 -6.68
N LYS A 102 3.47 2.39 -7.25
CA LYS A 102 4.31 1.20 -7.26
C LYS A 102 5.21 1.18 -6.03
N TYR A 103 5.49 -0.02 -5.53
CA TYR A 103 6.53 -0.20 -4.53
C TYR A 103 7.91 -0.05 -5.14
N ILE A 104 8.79 0.68 -4.45
CA ILE A 104 10.21 0.76 -4.77
C ILE A 104 10.93 -0.35 -4.02
N TYR A 105 11.86 -1.01 -4.69
CA TYR A 105 12.66 -2.09 -4.14
C TYR A 105 14.14 -1.77 -4.23
N THR A 106 14.86 -2.03 -3.16
CA THR A 106 16.31 -1.95 -3.12
C THR A 106 16.89 -3.17 -2.42
N ASN A 107 18.04 -3.62 -2.85
CA ASN A 107 18.80 -4.70 -2.22
C ASN A 107 20.25 -4.23 -2.05
N SER A 108 20.72 -4.22 -0.80
CA SER A 108 22.10 -3.89 -0.44
C SER A 108 22.66 -5.01 0.41
N ASP A 109 23.72 -5.67 -0.07
CA ASP A 109 24.45 -6.72 0.65
C ASP A 109 23.60 -7.87 1.21
N GLY A 110 22.49 -8.18 0.52
CA GLY A 110 21.58 -9.25 0.93
C GLY A 110 20.49 -8.82 1.91
N ASP A 111 20.37 -7.52 2.18
CA ASP A 111 19.25 -6.90 2.87
C ASP A 111 18.40 -6.11 1.88
N PHE A 112 17.11 -6.44 1.82
CA PHE A 112 16.18 -5.74 0.96
C PHE A 112 15.36 -4.71 1.73
N ASN A 113 14.95 -3.66 1.03
CA ASN A 113 13.95 -2.73 1.50
C ASN A 113 12.84 -2.56 0.47
N ILE A 114 11.62 -2.33 0.96
CA ILE A 114 10.42 -2.06 0.16
C ILE A 114 9.87 -0.73 0.64
N ILE A 115 9.58 0.18 -0.29
CA ILE A 115 9.15 1.54 0.02
C ILE A 115 7.87 1.85 -0.75
N SER A 116 6.86 2.39 -0.06
CA SER A 116 5.73 3.09 -0.67
C SER A 116 5.93 4.58 -0.49
N LEU A 117 5.75 5.34 -1.56
CA LEU A 117 5.86 6.81 -1.54
C LEU A 117 4.62 7.51 -0.96
N GLY A 118 3.69 6.74 -0.38
CA GLY A 118 2.53 7.30 0.28
C GLY A 118 1.53 7.99 -0.66
N SER A 119 0.82 8.96 -0.11
CA SER A 119 -0.30 9.61 -0.82
C SER A 119 0.11 10.58 -1.92
N ASP A 120 1.29 11.19 -1.82
CA ASP A 120 1.77 12.18 -2.80
C ASP A 120 2.64 11.57 -3.91
N GLY A 121 3.06 10.29 -3.77
CA GLY A 121 3.86 9.58 -4.75
C GLY A 121 5.26 10.18 -4.97
N LYS A 122 5.79 10.90 -3.98
CA LYS A 122 7.11 11.55 -4.03
C LYS A 122 7.97 11.08 -2.88
N GLU A 123 9.28 10.95 -3.13
CA GLU A 123 10.24 10.61 -2.09
C GLU A 123 10.27 11.66 -0.98
N GLY A 124 10.29 11.19 0.27
CA GLY A 124 10.33 12.02 1.46
C GLY A 124 8.95 12.32 2.03
N GLY A 125 8.67 13.60 2.31
CA GLY A 125 7.39 14.03 2.88
C GLY A 125 7.33 13.99 4.40
N GLN A 126 6.24 14.55 4.94
CA GLN A 126 5.96 14.60 6.37
C GLN A 126 4.50 14.21 6.63
N LYS A 127 4.21 13.71 7.84
CA LYS A 127 2.89 13.30 8.29
C LYS A 127 2.24 12.27 7.36
N GLU A 128 1.15 12.64 6.68
CA GLU A 128 0.40 11.77 5.77
C GLU A 128 1.14 11.44 4.47
N ASN A 129 2.06 12.34 4.06
CA ASN A 129 2.87 12.18 2.85
C ASN A 129 4.23 11.52 3.11
N LYS A 130 4.47 11.03 4.34
CA LYS A 130 5.72 10.36 4.66
C LYS A 130 5.78 9.00 3.99
N ASP A 131 6.95 8.68 3.40
CA ASP A 131 7.23 7.36 2.86
C ASP A 131 7.08 6.27 3.93
N ILE A 132 6.53 5.14 3.51
CA ILE A 132 6.38 3.96 4.35
C ILE A 132 7.39 2.93 3.87
N THR A 133 8.32 2.56 4.73
CA THR A 133 9.34 1.56 4.44
C THR A 133 9.01 0.25 5.13
N TYR A 134 9.54 -0.86 4.61
CA TYR A 134 9.44 -2.17 5.26
C TYR A 134 9.91 -2.11 6.71
N ASP A 135 11.02 -1.41 6.97
CA ASP A 135 11.57 -1.26 8.31
C ASP A 135 10.62 -0.53 9.26
N THR A 136 9.97 0.53 8.80
CA THR A 136 8.99 1.26 9.65
C THR A 136 7.75 0.43 9.99
N CYS A 137 7.44 -0.58 9.18
CA CYS A 137 6.31 -1.48 9.45
C CYS A 137 6.64 -2.59 10.46
N PHE A 138 7.90 -3.07 10.50
CA PHE A 138 8.25 -4.32 11.19
C PHE A 138 9.44 -4.22 12.15
N GLN A 139 10.20 -3.14 12.12
CA GLN A 139 11.20 -2.88 13.15
C GLN A 139 10.56 -2.14 14.32
N LYS A 140 10.66 -2.72 15.49
CA LYS A 140 10.35 -2.07 16.77
C LYS A 140 11.60 -1.36 17.29
#